data_0c2b44474daf652cbb6e6f79c9a36d04
#
_entry.id   0c2b44474daf652cbb6e6f79c9a36d04
#
_cell.length_a   1.000
_cell.length_b   1.000
_cell.length_c   1.000
_cell.angle_alpha   90.00
_cell.angle_beta   90.00
_cell.angle_gamma   90.00
#
_symmetry.space_group_name_H-M   'P 1'
#
loop_
_entity.id
_entity.type
_entity.pdbx_description
1 polymer ?
#
loop_
_entity_poly.entity_id
_entity_poly.type
_entity_poly.pdbx_seq_one_letter_code
_entity_poly.pdbx_strand_id
1 'polypeptide(L)'
;TQGFWLALLQKVFAVAEPEKFIAFELPVKLSHTSFIDGYIEQTRVLIEQKGREIDLRKGYKQSDGSLLTPFGQARRYAGYLPFSQVPRWIVVCNFEAFEIHDMNRPNDEPETIALADLEKEYHRLQFLVDTGDSNIKKEMEISLQAGELVGALYDALLKQYKDPNDPETLKSLNMLCVRLVFCLYAEDAGIFGGRNKFHDYLRSFPAQDVRRALIDLFLVLDTRPEARDPYMDERLAAFPYVNGGLFADEKII
;
A
#
# COMPACT_ATOMS: atom_id res chain seq x y z
N THR A 1 -13.83 -5.29 -28.83
CA THR A 1 -12.85 -5.68 -27.79
C THR A 1 -11.76 -4.64 -27.66
N GLN A 2 -10.91 -4.41 -28.68
CA GLN A 2 -9.79 -3.47 -28.62
C GLN A 2 -10.25 -2.03 -28.32
N GLY A 3 -11.31 -1.52 -28.99
CA GLY A 3 -11.84 -0.19 -28.76
C GLY A 3 -12.32 0.07 -27.31
N PHE A 4 -12.79 -0.97 -26.59
CA PHE A 4 -13.17 -0.87 -25.18
C PHE A 4 -11.94 -0.60 -24.31
N TRP A 5 -10.88 -1.38 -24.46
CA TRP A 5 -9.66 -1.22 -23.67
C TRP A 5 -8.92 0.08 -23.98
N LEU A 6 -8.89 0.49 -25.25
CA LEU A 6 -8.35 1.79 -25.65
C LEU A 6 -9.13 2.94 -25.00
N ALA A 7 -10.47 2.87 -25.04
CA ALA A 7 -11.32 3.87 -24.40
C ALA A 7 -11.18 3.90 -22.87
N LEU A 8 -11.05 2.75 -22.22
CA LEU A 8 -10.82 2.65 -20.80
C LEU A 8 -9.49 3.30 -20.41
N LEU A 9 -8.41 2.94 -21.09
CA LEU A 9 -7.07 3.51 -20.84
C LEU A 9 -7.05 5.02 -21.07
N GLN A 10 -7.66 5.51 -22.15
CA GLN A 10 -7.64 6.93 -22.50
C GLN A 10 -8.55 7.77 -21.61
N LYS A 11 -9.82 7.33 -21.43
CA LYS A 11 -10.85 8.17 -20.80
C LYS A 11 -10.87 8.07 -19.27
N VAL A 12 -10.51 6.91 -18.73
CA VAL A 12 -10.53 6.67 -17.28
C VAL A 12 -9.14 6.89 -16.68
N PHE A 13 -8.10 6.38 -17.35
CA PHE A 13 -6.73 6.44 -16.83
C PHE A 13 -5.85 7.49 -17.49
N ALA A 14 -6.40 8.32 -18.39
CA ALA A 14 -5.72 9.44 -19.06
C ALA A 14 -4.42 9.04 -19.78
N VAL A 15 -4.32 7.82 -20.30
CA VAL A 15 -3.20 7.40 -21.12
C VAL A 15 -3.28 8.14 -22.48
N ALA A 16 -2.26 8.91 -22.80
CA ALA A 16 -2.29 9.79 -23.97
C ALA A 16 -2.31 9.02 -25.33
N GLU A 17 -1.55 7.92 -25.42
CA GLU A 17 -1.42 7.09 -26.60
C GLU A 17 -1.67 5.61 -26.24
N PRO A 18 -2.93 5.24 -25.95
CA PRO A 18 -3.26 3.90 -25.45
C PRO A 18 -2.92 2.79 -26.46
N GLU A 19 -2.91 3.08 -27.76
CA GLU A 19 -2.53 2.15 -28.83
C GLU A 19 -1.04 1.78 -28.81
N LYS A 20 -0.19 2.61 -28.19
CA LYS A 20 1.23 2.31 -27.95
C LYS A 20 1.46 1.67 -26.58
N PHE A 21 0.48 1.79 -25.69
CA PHE A 21 0.57 1.34 -24.32
C PHE A 21 0.16 -0.13 -24.14
N ILE A 22 -0.84 -0.60 -24.91
CA ILE A 22 -1.32 -1.97 -24.90
C ILE A 22 -1.08 -2.67 -26.23
N ALA A 23 -0.50 -3.86 -26.20
CA ALA A 23 -0.37 -4.73 -27.35
C ALA A 23 -1.57 -5.67 -27.42
N PHE A 24 -2.23 -5.75 -28.56
CA PHE A 24 -3.32 -6.69 -28.83
C PHE A 24 -2.84 -7.85 -29.70
N GLU A 25 -3.50 -9.01 -29.54
CA GLU A 25 -3.24 -10.18 -30.35
C GLU A 25 -1.76 -10.61 -30.30
N LEU A 26 -1.17 -10.58 -29.11
CA LEU A 26 0.22 -11.00 -28.92
C LEU A 26 0.34 -12.50 -29.19
N PRO A 27 1.15 -12.93 -30.19
CA PRO A 27 1.24 -14.35 -30.55
C PRO A 27 2.00 -15.15 -29.49
N VAL A 28 1.46 -16.32 -29.15
CA VAL A 28 2.07 -17.30 -28.25
C VAL A 28 2.17 -18.63 -28.96
N LYS A 29 3.35 -19.25 -28.97
CA LYS A 29 3.60 -20.55 -29.58
C LYS A 29 3.32 -21.67 -28.58
N LEU A 30 2.14 -22.28 -28.69
CA LEU A 30 1.83 -23.56 -28.07
C LEU A 30 2.13 -24.71 -29.05
N SER A 31 1.29 -25.73 -29.11
CA SER A 31 1.27 -26.71 -30.23
C SER A 31 0.82 -26.09 -31.55
N HIS A 32 0.10 -25.00 -31.47
CA HIS A 32 -0.31 -24.10 -32.56
C HIS A 32 -0.12 -22.65 -32.10
N THR A 33 -0.19 -21.69 -33.03
CA THR A 33 -0.12 -20.28 -32.66
C THR A 33 -1.46 -19.87 -32.04
N SER A 34 -1.41 -19.37 -30.81
CA SER A 34 -2.53 -18.74 -30.09
C SER A 34 -2.22 -17.25 -29.88
N PHE A 35 -3.21 -16.48 -29.50
CA PHE A 35 -3.06 -15.04 -29.33
C PHE A 35 -3.58 -14.64 -27.95
N ILE A 36 -2.84 -13.78 -27.26
CA ILE A 36 -3.28 -13.08 -26.05
C ILE A 36 -4.09 -11.88 -26.49
N ASP A 37 -5.30 -11.70 -25.96
CA ASP A 37 -6.21 -10.63 -26.38
C ASP A 37 -5.66 -9.23 -26.11
N GLY A 38 -4.97 -9.04 -24.97
CA GLY A 38 -4.28 -7.81 -24.62
C GLY A 38 -3.13 -8.01 -23.65
N TYR A 39 -2.05 -7.25 -23.83
CA TYR A 39 -0.90 -7.28 -22.94
C TYR A 39 -0.32 -5.89 -22.75
N ILE A 40 -0.14 -5.48 -21.49
CA ILE A 40 0.49 -4.22 -21.09
C ILE A 40 1.86 -4.55 -20.52
N GLU A 41 2.91 -4.23 -21.28
CA GLU A 41 4.28 -4.61 -20.92
C GLU A 41 4.77 -3.85 -19.67
N GLN A 42 4.50 -2.55 -19.59
CA GLN A 42 4.97 -1.68 -18.51
C GLN A 42 4.48 -2.12 -17.13
N THR A 43 3.26 -2.62 -17.06
CA THR A 43 2.62 -3.06 -15.80
C THR A 43 2.52 -4.56 -15.69
N ARG A 44 2.96 -5.29 -16.73
CA ARG A 44 2.90 -6.76 -16.82
C ARG A 44 1.49 -7.30 -16.58
N VAL A 45 0.52 -6.70 -17.25
CA VAL A 45 -0.88 -7.12 -17.21
C VAL A 45 -1.22 -7.91 -18.45
N LEU A 46 -1.70 -9.14 -18.27
CA LEU A 46 -2.29 -9.96 -19.32
C LEU A 46 -3.80 -9.86 -19.25
N ILE A 47 -4.44 -9.61 -20.38
CA ILE A 47 -5.88 -9.46 -20.51
C ILE A 47 -6.42 -10.61 -21.37
N GLU A 48 -7.42 -11.28 -20.85
CA GLU A 48 -8.22 -12.27 -21.58
C GLU A 48 -9.67 -11.76 -21.68
N GLN A 49 -10.11 -11.48 -22.89
CA GLN A 49 -11.42 -10.91 -23.15
C GLN A 49 -12.38 -11.95 -23.71
N LYS A 50 -13.55 -12.04 -23.10
CA LYS A 50 -14.63 -12.94 -23.53
C LYS A 50 -15.88 -12.16 -23.97
N GLY A 51 -16.75 -12.83 -24.71
CA GLY A 51 -18.09 -12.34 -25.00
C GLY A 51 -18.96 -12.28 -23.74
N ARG A 52 -19.99 -11.46 -23.80
CA ARG A 52 -20.87 -11.18 -22.66
C ARG A 52 -21.56 -12.42 -22.10
N GLU A 53 -21.84 -13.40 -22.98
CA GLU A 53 -22.52 -14.66 -22.65
C GLU A 53 -21.62 -15.68 -21.94
N ILE A 54 -20.32 -15.40 -21.83
CA ILE A 54 -19.35 -16.34 -21.26
C ILE A 54 -19.26 -16.13 -19.75
N ASP A 55 -19.55 -17.20 -19.00
CA ASP A 55 -19.30 -17.25 -17.57
C ASP A 55 -17.80 -17.38 -17.31
N LEU A 56 -17.22 -16.43 -16.59
CA LEU A 56 -15.76 -16.34 -16.35
C LEU A 56 -15.24 -17.49 -15.47
N ARG A 57 -16.13 -18.13 -14.71
CA ARG A 57 -15.77 -19.23 -13.78
C ARG A 57 -16.01 -20.61 -14.36
N LYS A 58 -16.66 -20.71 -15.51
CA LYS A 58 -16.95 -21.98 -16.17
C LYS A 58 -15.83 -22.39 -17.11
N GLY A 59 -15.55 -23.71 -17.15
CA GLY A 59 -14.62 -24.29 -18.11
C GLY A 59 -15.23 -24.40 -19.50
N TYR A 60 -14.48 -24.02 -20.53
CA TYR A 60 -14.84 -24.13 -21.94
C TYR A 60 -13.83 -24.97 -22.69
N LYS A 61 -14.32 -25.77 -23.65
CA LYS A 61 -13.48 -26.64 -24.47
C LYS A 61 -12.58 -25.81 -25.37
N GLN A 62 -11.28 -26.05 -25.25
CA GLN A 62 -10.26 -25.43 -26.09
C GLN A 62 -10.06 -26.20 -27.38
N SER A 63 -9.28 -25.65 -28.34
CA SER A 63 -8.97 -26.27 -29.63
C SER A 63 -8.21 -27.62 -29.49
N ASP A 64 -7.45 -27.80 -28.42
CA ASP A 64 -6.74 -29.04 -28.08
C ASP A 64 -7.59 -30.04 -27.30
N GLY A 65 -8.88 -29.73 -27.08
CA GLY A 65 -9.82 -30.56 -26.34
C GLY A 65 -9.76 -30.39 -24.82
N SER A 66 -8.83 -29.66 -24.27
CA SER A 66 -8.77 -29.34 -22.83
C SER A 66 -9.95 -28.48 -22.40
N LEU A 67 -10.36 -28.61 -21.14
CA LEU A 67 -11.43 -27.79 -20.54
C LEU A 67 -10.78 -26.75 -19.62
N LEU A 68 -10.82 -25.47 -19.99
CA LEU A 68 -10.23 -24.39 -19.23
C LEU A 68 -11.23 -23.26 -18.98
N THR A 69 -11.16 -22.66 -17.79
CA THR A 69 -11.77 -21.35 -17.54
C THR A 69 -11.04 -20.28 -18.32
N PRO A 70 -11.64 -19.10 -18.59
CA PRO A 70 -10.91 -17.98 -19.19
C PRO A 70 -9.59 -17.63 -18.46
N PHE A 71 -9.60 -17.64 -17.13
CA PHE A 71 -8.36 -17.49 -16.34
C PHE A 71 -7.37 -18.64 -16.59
N GLY A 72 -7.84 -19.88 -16.61
CA GLY A 72 -7.00 -21.05 -16.92
C GLY A 72 -6.34 -20.96 -18.29
N GLN A 73 -7.08 -20.42 -19.29
CA GLN A 73 -6.55 -20.16 -20.63
C GLN A 73 -5.46 -19.08 -20.59
N ALA A 74 -5.71 -17.94 -19.96
CA ALA A 74 -4.76 -16.85 -19.81
C ALA A 74 -3.50 -17.29 -19.06
N ARG A 75 -3.65 -18.02 -17.95
CA ARG A 75 -2.53 -18.59 -17.18
C ARG A 75 -1.69 -19.56 -18.00
N ARG A 76 -2.32 -20.36 -18.87
CA ARG A 76 -1.60 -21.25 -19.79
C ARG A 76 -0.75 -20.43 -20.77
N TYR A 77 -1.27 -19.35 -21.33
CA TYR A 77 -0.52 -18.47 -22.22
C TYR A 77 0.67 -17.81 -21.52
N ALA A 78 0.45 -17.35 -20.28
CA ALA A 78 1.49 -16.75 -19.45
C ALA A 78 2.71 -17.67 -19.27
N GLY A 79 2.49 -19.00 -19.20
CA GLY A 79 3.57 -19.99 -19.07
C GLY A 79 4.49 -20.14 -20.29
N TYR A 80 4.10 -19.56 -21.43
CA TYR A 80 4.90 -19.59 -22.67
C TYR A 80 5.53 -18.23 -23.00
N LEU A 81 5.30 -17.22 -22.17
CA LEU A 81 5.95 -15.92 -22.31
C LEU A 81 7.41 -15.98 -21.79
N PRO A 82 8.31 -15.16 -22.34
CA PRO A 82 9.63 -14.96 -21.75
C PRO A 82 9.54 -14.56 -20.27
N PHE A 83 10.53 -14.92 -19.47
CA PHE A 83 10.53 -14.62 -18.02
C PHE A 83 10.34 -13.12 -17.72
N SER A 84 10.91 -12.24 -18.55
CA SER A 84 10.72 -10.79 -18.43
C SER A 84 9.29 -10.31 -18.67
N GLN A 85 8.48 -11.12 -19.37
CA GLN A 85 7.10 -10.82 -19.74
C GLN A 85 6.08 -11.64 -18.94
N VAL A 86 6.50 -12.41 -17.94
CA VAL A 86 5.57 -13.12 -17.05
C VAL A 86 4.64 -12.08 -16.39
N PRO A 87 3.30 -12.23 -16.55
CA PRO A 87 2.37 -11.24 -16.04
C PRO A 87 2.38 -11.20 -14.51
N ARG A 88 2.32 -9.99 -13.96
CA ARG A 88 2.07 -9.73 -12.54
C ARG A 88 0.58 -9.85 -12.22
N TRP A 89 -0.25 -9.45 -13.18
CA TRP A 89 -1.69 -9.49 -13.08
C TRP A 89 -2.31 -10.17 -14.31
N ILE A 90 -3.36 -10.95 -14.09
CA ILE A 90 -4.22 -11.46 -15.16
C ILE A 90 -5.61 -10.88 -14.94
N VAL A 91 -6.13 -10.18 -15.94
CA VAL A 91 -7.47 -9.63 -15.93
C VAL A 91 -8.32 -10.38 -16.95
N VAL A 92 -9.41 -10.98 -16.47
CA VAL A 92 -10.40 -11.63 -17.34
C VAL A 92 -11.65 -10.76 -17.38
N CYS A 93 -12.18 -10.48 -18.56
CA CYS A 93 -13.33 -9.60 -18.74
C CYS A 93 -14.31 -10.19 -19.75
N ASN A 94 -15.63 -10.04 -19.49
CA ASN A 94 -16.70 -10.46 -20.41
C ASN A 94 -17.70 -9.33 -20.71
N PHE A 95 -17.35 -8.06 -20.52
CA PHE A 95 -18.23 -6.89 -20.64
C PHE A 95 -19.41 -6.84 -19.65
N GLU A 96 -19.42 -7.71 -18.64
CA GLU A 96 -20.30 -7.64 -17.47
C GLU A 96 -19.49 -7.46 -16.19
N ALA A 97 -18.32 -8.11 -16.11
CA ALA A 97 -17.44 -8.04 -14.98
C ALA A 97 -15.97 -8.16 -15.38
N PHE A 98 -15.10 -7.69 -14.50
CA PHE A 98 -13.69 -7.97 -14.49
C PHE A 98 -13.38 -8.92 -13.34
N GLU A 99 -12.62 -9.98 -13.59
CA GLU A 99 -11.96 -10.77 -12.57
C GLU A 99 -10.47 -10.47 -12.60
N ILE A 100 -9.92 -10.06 -11.46
CA ILE A 100 -8.52 -9.62 -11.30
C ILE A 100 -7.79 -10.68 -10.48
N HIS A 101 -6.78 -11.29 -11.08
CA HIS A 101 -5.97 -12.33 -10.45
C HIS A 101 -4.57 -11.81 -10.17
N ASP A 102 -4.15 -11.82 -8.89
CA ASP A 102 -2.80 -11.52 -8.45
C ASP A 102 -1.90 -12.75 -8.62
N MET A 103 -0.95 -12.69 -9.55
CA MET A 103 -0.05 -13.82 -9.84
C MET A 103 1.03 -14.02 -8.77
N ASN A 104 1.21 -13.11 -7.82
CA ASN A 104 1.98 -13.37 -6.59
C ASN A 104 1.19 -14.24 -5.59
N ARG A 105 -0.14 -14.29 -5.75
CA ARG A 105 -1.06 -15.08 -4.92
C ARG A 105 -2.05 -15.85 -5.81
N PRO A 106 -1.55 -16.74 -6.68
CA PRO A 106 -2.35 -17.33 -7.77
C PRO A 106 -3.45 -18.30 -7.31
N ASN A 107 -3.50 -18.62 -6.02
CA ASN A 107 -4.51 -19.50 -5.42
C ASN A 107 -5.57 -18.74 -4.61
N ASP A 108 -5.41 -17.41 -4.46
CA ASP A 108 -6.42 -16.59 -3.80
C ASP A 108 -7.65 -16.41 -4.71
N GLU A 109 -8.80 -16.16 -4.12
CA GLU A 109 -9.99 -15.79 -4.87
C GLU A 109 -9.75 -14.48 -5.62
N PRO A 110 -10.17 -14.39 -6.91
CA PRO A 110 -9.98 -13.16 -7.67
C PRO A 110 -10.86 -12.03 -7.12
N GLU A 111 -10.35 -10.82 -7.22
CA GLU A 111 -11.20 -9.64 -7.04
C GLU A 111 -12.14 -9.49 -8.23
N THR A 112 -13.40 -9.21 -7.97
CA THR A 112 -14.41 -9.00 -9.01
C THR A 112 -14.94 -7.57 -8.97
N ILE A 113 -15.05 -6.93 -10.15
CA ILE A 113 -15.67 -5.62 -10.34
C ILE A 113 -16.74 -5.78 -11.40
N ALA A 114 -18.00 -5.46 -11.07
CA ALA A 114 -19.05 -5.40 -12.08
C ALA A 114 -18.81 -4.18 -13.00
N LEU A 115 -18.99 -4.33 -14.31
CA LEU A 115 -18.82 -3.22 -15.25
C LEU A 115 -19.75 -2.04 -14.93
N ALA A 116 -20.95 -2.34 -14.39
CA ALA A 116 -21.91 -1.31 -13.95
C ALA A 116 -21.40 -0.46 -12.80
N ASP A 117 -20.49 -0.98 -11.98
CA ASP A 117 -19.91 -0.27 -10.83
C ASP A 117 -18.56 0.37 -11.13
N LEU A 118 -18.07 0.24 -12.37
CA LEU A 118 -16.74 0.71 -12.77
C LEU A 118 -16.53 2.20 -12.47
N GLU A 119 -17.55 3.04 -12.59
CA GLU A 119 -17.48 4.47 -12.28
C GLU A 119 -17.05 4.73 -10.83
N LYS A 120 -17.44 3.86 -9.90
CA LYS A 120 -17.11 3.97 -8.47
C LYS A 120 -15.85 3.20 -8.10
N GLU A 121 -15.58 2.10 -8.79
CA GLU A 121 -14.53 1.15 -8.44
C GLU A 121 -13.31 1.16 -9.39
N TYR A 122 -13.25 2.08 -10.35
CA TYR A 122 -12.15 2.14 -11.34
C TYR A 122 -10.75 2.20 -10.70
N HIS A 123 -10.64 2.77 -9.51
CA HIS A 123 -9.38 2.86 -8.77
C HIS A 123 -8.76 1.48 -8.48
N ARG A 124 -9.56 0.42 -8.41
CA ARG A 124 -9.10 -0.97 -8.23
C ARG A 124 -8.43 -1.53 -9.49
N LEU A 125 -8.62 -0.90 -10.64
CA LEU A 125 -7.92 -1.18 -11.90
C LEU A 125 -6.70 -0.26 -12.13
N GLN A 126 -6.30 0.55 -11.15
CA GLN A 126 -5.18 1.49 -11.29
C GLN A 126 -3.87 0.77 -11.68
N PHE A 127 -3.68 -0.48 -11.29
CA PHE A 127 -2.52 -1.29 -11.66
C PHE A 127 -2.37 -1.51 -13.18
N LEU A 128 -3.42 -1.26 -13.99
CA LEU A 128 -3.31 -1.30 -15.45
C LEU A 128 -2.29 -0.28 -15.97
N VAL A 129 -2.17 0.86 -15.29
CA VAL A 129 -1.32 2.00 -15.70
C VAL A 129 -0.22 2.34 -14.71
N ASP A 130 -0.29 1.79 -13.49
CA ASP A 130 0.69 2.02 -12.44
C ASP A 130 1.84 1.02 -12.57
N THR A 131 2.97 1.49 -13.09
CA THR A 131 4.19 0.69 -13.27
C THR A 131 4.88 0.32 -11.95
N GLY A 132 4.34 0.74 -10.81
CA GLY A 132 5.00 0.63 -9.50
C GLY A 132 6.09 1.69 -9.29
N ASP A 133 6.67 2.24 -10.34
CA ASP A 133 7.67 3.31 -10.25
C ASP A 133 7.07 4.61 -9.72
N SER A 134 5.80 4.89 -10.04
CA SER A 134 5.07 6.04 -9.51
C SER A 134 4.83 5.90 -8.01
N ASN A 135 4.51 4.70 -7.52
CA ASN A 135 4.34 4.42 -6.09
C ASN A 135 5.69 4.48 -5.36
N ILE A 136 6.76 3.89 -5.92
CA ILE A 136 8.10 3.98 -5.34
C ILE A 136 8.57 5.43 -5.28
N LYS A 137 8.38 6.22 -6.34
CA LYS A 137 8.72 7.66 -6.34
C LYS A 137 7.89 8.42 -5.33
N LYS A 138 6.59 8.16 -5.23
CA LYS A 138 5.69 8.80 -4.27
C LYS A 138 6.02 8.41 -2.83
N GLU A 139 6.30 7.13 -2.57
CA GLU A 139 6.77 6.66 -1.26
C GLU A 139 8.12 7.27 -0.88
N MET A 140 9.04 7.40 -1.85
CA MET A 140 10.33 8.05 -1.65
C MET A 140 10.17 9.55 -1.39
N GLU A 141 9.28 10.22 -2.09
CA GLU A 141 8.95 11.64 -1.87
C GLU A 141 8.31 11.86 -0.50
N ILE A 142 7.35 11.02 -0.09
CA ILE A 142 6.75 11.06 1.25
C ILE A 142 7.81 10.81 2.33
N SER A 143 8.70 9.85 2.13
CA SER A 143 9.81 9.55 3.05
C SER A 143 10.78 10.71 3.17
N LEU A 144 11.09 11.40 2.07
CA LEU A 144 11.93 12.58 2.05
C LEU A 144 11.27 13.75 2.81
N GLN A 145 10.00 14.03 2.53
CA GLN A 145 9.22 15.05 3.23
C GLN A 145 9.12 14.77 4.73
N ALA A 146 8.90 13.52 5.12
CA ALA A 146 8.89 13.11 6.52
C ALA A 146 10.26 13.35 7.17
N GLY A 147 11.35 13.03 6.48
CA GLY A 147 12.73 13.32 6.93
C GLY A 147 12.98 14.81 7.12
N GLU A 148 12.53 15.66 6.21
CA GLU A 148 12.63 17.12 6.31
C GLU A 148 11.87 17.67 7.51
N LEU A 149 10.66 17.16 7.78
CA LEU A 149 9.85 17.55 8.95
C LEU A 149 10.51 17.13 10.26
N VAL A 150 11.09 15.94 10.32
CA VAL A 150 11.85 15.47 11.50
C VAL A 150 13.10 16.31 11.69
N GLY A 151 13.82 16.67 10.62
CA GLY A 151 14.96 17.57 10.66
C GLY A 151 14.58 18.97 11.19
N ALA A 152 13.49 19.54 10.69
CA ALA A 152 12.99 20.83 11.17
C ALA A 152 12.57 20.79 12.64
N LEU A 153 11.94 19.69 13.09
CA LEU A 153 11.63 19.48 14.50
C LEU A 153 12.89 19.40 15.35
N TYR A 154 13.88 18.61 14.90
CA TYR A 154 15.18 18.49 15.57
C TYR A 154 15.86 19.86 15.75
N ASP A 155 15.93 20.64 14.68
CA ASP A 155 16.55 21.97 14.70
C ASP A 155 15.80 22.95 15.61
N ALA A 156 14.47 22.86 15.63
CA ALA A 156 13.64 23.68 16.50
C ALA A 156 13.83 23.34 17.99
N LEU A 157 13.92 22.05 18.31
CA LEU A 157 14.15 21.56 19.67
C LEU A 157 15.58 21.87 20.12
N LEU A 158 16.58 21.69 19.27
CA LEU A 158 17.98 21.96 19.59
C LEU A 158 18.21 23.39 20.09
N LYS A 159 17.47 24.35 19.52
CA LYS A 159 17.54 25.79 19.93
C LYS A 159 17.01 26.02 21.35
N GLN A 160 16.27 25.09 21.95
CA GLN A 160 15.76 25.23 23.32
C GLN A 160 16.74 24.70 24.38
N TYR A 161 17.79 23.98 23.98
CA TYR A 161 18.78 23.43 24.88
C TYR A 161 19.85 24.49 25.20
N LYS A 162 20.34 24.47 26.44
CA LYS A 162 21.36 25.41 26.93
C LYS A 162 22.73 25.21 26.25
N ASP A 163 23.08 23.95 26.01
CA ASP A 163 24.30 23.58 25.31
C ASP A 163 23.99 22.65 24.15
N PRO A 164 23.81 23.20 22.95
CA PRO A 164 23.46 22.40 21.76
C PRO A 164 24.60 21.52 21.24
N ASN A 165 25.84 21.69 21.72
CA ASN A 165 27.00 20.90 21.29
C ASN A 165 27.40 19.82 22.31
N ASP A 166 26.74 19.77 23.47
CA ASP A 166 27.02 18.74 24.46
C ASP A 166 26.56 17.35 23.95
N PRO A 167 27.43 16.32 24.00
CA PRO A 167 27.10 14.98 23.50
C PRO A 167 25.86 14.34 24.17
N GLU A 168 25.65 14.60 25.45
CA GLU A 168 24.48 14.08 26.18
C GLU A 168 23.20 14.79 25.72
N THR A 169 23.26 16.09 25.46
CA THR A 169 22.15 16.85 24.87
C THR A 169 21.79 16.31 23.49
N LEU A 170 22.78 16.10 22.62
CA LEU A 170 22.54 15.55 21.27
C LEU A 170 21.96 14.15 21.33
N LYS A 171 22.43 13.29 22.23
CA LYS A 171 21.91 11.95 22.44
C LYS A 171 20.45 12.00 22.92
N SER A 172 20.14 12.85 23.91
CA SER A 172 18.79 13.03 24.43
C SER A 172 17.82 13.50 23.35
N LEU A 173 18.23 14.48 22.54
CA LEU A 173 17.43 15.03 21.46
C LEU A 173 17.18 14.01 20.35
N ASN A 174 18.20 13.24 19.94
CA ASN A 174 18.02 12.15 18.97
C ASN A 174 17.00 11.13 19.46
N MET A 175 17.09 10.74 20.73
CA MET A 175 16.15 9.77 21.29
C MET A 175 14.74 10.34 21.39
N LEU A 176 14.57 11.60 21.75
CA LEU A 176 13.28 12.29 21.74
C LEU A 176 12.65 12.25 20.34
N CYS A 177 13.41 12.60 19.31
CA CYS A 177 12.94 12.55 17.93
C CYS A 177 12.51 11.14 17.52
N VAL A 178 13.29 10.10 17.86
CA VAL A 178 12.95 8.70 17.56
C VAL A 178 11.65 8.29 18.27
N ARG A 179 11.48 8.68 19.54
CA ARG A 179 10.26 8.40 20.30
C ARG A 179 9.03 9.09 19.69
N LEU A 180 9.15 10.33 19.28
CA LEU A 180 8.06 11.08 18.64
C LEU A 180 7.67 10.47 17.30
N VAL A 181 8.66 10.12 16.46
CA VAL A 181 8.41 9.43 15.18
C VAL A 181 7.72 8.08 15.41
N PHE A 182 8.18 7.32 16.42
CA PHE A 182 7.52 6.05 16.79
C PHE A 182 6.07 6.28 17.21
N CYS A 183 5.79 7.29 18.05
CA CYS A 183 4.42 7.56 18.50
C CYS A 183 3.49 7.95 17.34
N LEU A 184 3.97 8.75 16.39
CA LEU A 184 3.22 9.10 15.18
C LEU A 184 2.95 7.85 14.32
N TYR A 185 3.97 7.02 14.09
CA TYR A 185 3.80 5.75 13.37
C TYR A 185 2.83 4.79 14.08
N ALA A 186 2.96 4.66 15.40
CA ALA A 186 2.10 3.77 16.20
C ALA A 186 0.62 4.21 16.18
N GLU A 187 0.38 5.52 16.11
CA GLU A 187 -0.95 6.08 15.91
C GLU A 187 -1.52 5.73 14.53
N ASP A 188 -0.76 5.98 13.46
CA ASP A 188 -1.18 5.69 12.09
C ASP A 188 -1.39 4.19 11.85
N ALA A 189 -0.54 3.36 12.45
CA ALA A 189 -0.65 1.89 12.40
C ALA A 189 -1.77 1.34 13.30
N GLY A 190 -2.49 2.17 14.05
CA GLY A 190 -3.58 1.77 14.95
C GLY A 190 -3.12 1.04 16.22
N ILE A 191 -1.81 1.03 16.52
CA ILE A 191 -1.23 0.36 17.71
C ILE A 191 -1.78 0.96 18.99
N PHE A 192 -2.07 2.25 19.01
CA PHE A 192 -2.66 2.93 20.16
C PHE A 192 -4.16 2.71 20.34
N GLY A 193 -4.80 1.90 19.45
CA GLY A 193 -6.21 1.52 19.60
C GLY A 193 -7.23 2.60 19.18
N GLY A 194 -6.79 3.63 18.45
CA GLY A 194 -7.68 4.68 17.91
C GLY A 194 -6.92 5.66 17.02
N ARG A 195 -7.66 6.35 16.14
CA ARG A 195 -7.09 7.43 15.31
C ARG A 195 -6.87 8.68 16.16
N ASN A 196 -5.79 9.40 15.89
CA ASN A 196 -5.42 10.68 16.51
C ASN A 196 -5.27 10.66 18.04
N LYS A 197 -5.06 9.49 18.65
CA LYS A 197 -5.02 9.35 20.11
C LYS A 197 -3.81 10.05 20.74
N PHE A 198 -2.63 9.92 20.11
CA PHE A 198 -1.41 10.61 20.52
C PHE A 198 -1.54 12.12 20.26
N HIS A 199 -1.98 12.49 19.08
CA HIS A 199 -2.22 13.87 18.72
C HIS A 199 -3.22 14.57 19.65
N ASP A 200 -4.38 13.95 19.93
CA ASP A 200 -5.42 14.52 20.80
C ASP A 200 -4.94 14.61 22.25
N TYR A 201 -4.17 13.60 22.70
CA TYR A 201 -3.53 13.63 24.01
C TYR A 201 -2.64 14.88 24.13
N LEU A 202 -1.70 15.10 23.22
CA LEU A 202 -0.80 16.27 23.28
C LEU A 202 -1.54 17.60 23.16
N ARG A 203 -2.55 17.69 22.30
CA ARG A 203 -3.36 18.90 22.14
C ARG A 203 -4.20 19.26 23.36
N SER A 204 -4.44 18.31 24.24
CA SER A 204 -5.18 18.57 25.49
C SER A 204 -4.36 19.38 26.52
N PHE A 205 -3.07 19.59 26.28
CA PHE A 205 -2.18 20.33 27.15
C PHE A 205 -1.77 21.67 26.55
N PRO A 206 -1.61 22.73 27.37
CA PRO A 206 -0.96 23.96 26.92
C PRO A 206 0.54 23.68 26.60
N ALA A 207 1.12 24.48 25.71
CA ALA A 207 2.48 24.25 25.19
C ALA A 207 3.55 24.06 26.30
N GLN A 208 3.42 24.79 27.38
CA GLN A 208 4.35 24.72 28.54
C GLN A 208 4.31 23.38 29.28
N ASP A 209 3.20 22.64 29.18
CA ASP A 209 2.99 21.37 29.87
C ASP A 209 3.24 20.15 28.98
N VAL A 210 3.44 20.35 27.66
CA VAL A 210 3.66 19.26 26.69
C VAL A 210 4.87 18.40 27.06
N ARG A 211 5.97 19.02 27.56
CA ARG A 211 7.13 18.27 28.01
C ARG A 211 6.78 17.30 29.14
N ARG A 212 5.98 17.74 30.11
CA ARG A 212 5.55 16.88 31.21
C ARG A 212 4.62 15.77 30.72
N ALA A 213 3.68 16.10 29.83
CA ALA A 213 2.77 15.13 29.23
C ALA A 213 3.54 14.04 28.46
N LEU A 214 4.63 14.39 27.75
CA LEU A 214 5.48 13.41 27.06
C LEU A 214 6.22 12.50 28.03
N ILE A 215 6.74 13.03 29.15
CA ILE A 215 7.40 12.22 30.19
C ILE A 215 6.41 11.20 30.74
N ASP A 216 5.23 11.64 31.12
CA ASP A 216 4.19 10.79 31.70
C ASP A 216 3.73 9.72 30.68
N LEU A 217 3.59 10.08 29.40
CA LEU A 217 3.28 9.13 28.32
C LEU A 217 4.38 8.09 28.12
N PHE A 218 5.64 8.50 28.05
CA PHE A 218 6.76 7.59 27.83
C PHE A 218 6.92 6.60 29.00
N LEU A 219 6.67 7.05 30.22
CA LEU A 219 6.62 6.17 31.39
C LEU A 219 5.51 5.13 31.26
N VAL A 220 4.32 5.52 30.80
CA VAL A 220 3.20 4.59 30.58
C VAL A 220 3.50 3.60 29.48
N LEU A 221 4.11 4.05 28.37
CA LEU A 221 4.50 3.17 27.26
C LEU A 221 5.57 2.14 27.67
N ASP A 222 6.41 2.45 28.67
CA ASP A 222 7.41 1.53 29.24
C ASP A 222 6.88 0.67 30.42
N THR A 223 5.70 0.99 30.97
CA THR A 223 5.16 0.31 32.14
C THR A 223 4.08 -0.69 31.74
N ARG A 224 4.25 -1.96 32.14
CA ARG A 224 3.22 -2.98 31.93
C ARG A 224 1.92 -2.62 32.67
N PRO A 225 0.75 -2.95 32.12
CA PRO A 225 -0.54 -2.58 32.72
C PRO A 225 -0.69 -2.97 34.22
N GLU A 226 -0.13 -4.12 34.60
CA GLU A 226 -0.21 -4.64 35.96
C GLU A 226 0.63 -3.84 36.95
N ALA A 227 1.62 -3.08 36.47
CA ALA A 227 2.53 -2.27 37.29
C ALA A 227 2.18 -0.78 37.29
N ARG A 228 1.12 -0.37 36.58
CA ARG A 228 0.69 1.02 36.51
C ARG A 228 -0.04 1.47 37.77
N ASP A 229 0.07 2.77 38.05
CA ASP A 229 -0.71 3.40 39.13
C ASP A 229 -2.22 3.28 38.79
N PRO A 230 -3.02 2.65 39.69
CA PRO A 230 -4.46 2.52 39.48
C PRO A 230 -5.21 3.86 39.45
N TYR A 231 -4.59 4.94 39.90
CA TYR A 231 -5.18 6.26 39.96
C TYR A 231 -4.65 7.20 38.84
N MET A 232 -3.93 6.65 37.85
CA MET A 232 -3.45 7.46 36.74
C MET A 232 -4.61 8.01 35.87
N ASP A 233 -4.34 9.09 35.15
CA ASP A 233 -5.29 9.67 34.19
C ASP A 233 -5.77 8.63 33.16
N GLU A 234 -7.08 8.52 32.97
CA GLU A 234 -7.68 7.53 32.04
C GLU A 234 -7.15 7.65 30.61
N ARG A 235 -6.83 8.86 30.16
CA ARG A 235 -6.25 9.13 28.83
C ARG A 235 -4.87 8.48 28.69
N LEU A 236 -4.07 8.49 29.75
CA LEU A 236 -2.77 7.82 29.81
C LEU A 236 -2.94 6.31 29.94
N ALA A 237 -3.80 5.86 30.82
CA ALA A 237 -4.08 4.44 31.04
C ALA A 237 -4.53 3.72 29.76
N ALA A 238 -5.15 4.46 28.83
CA ALA A 238 -5.62 3.93 27.58
C ALA A 238 -4.50 3.61 26.56
N PHE A 239 -3.26 4.10 26.75
CA PHE A 239 -2.14 3.72 25.87
C PHE A 239 -1.61 2.33 26.17
N PRO A 240 -1.20 1.54 25.15
CA PRO A 240 -0.64 0.20 25.35
C PRO A 240 0.75 0.25 25.96
N TYR A 241 1.22 -0.89 26.46
CA TYR A 241 2.63 -1.11 26.78
C TYR A 241 3.40 -1.39 25.49
N VAL A 242 4.57 -0.76 25.33
CA VAL A 242 5.46 -0.95 24.19
C VAL A 242 6.71 -1.70 24.64
N ASN A 243 6.80 -2.97 24.30
CA ASN A 243 7.98 -3.78 24.60
C ASN A 243 9.15 -3.40 23.68
N GLY A 244 10.40 -3.36 24.22
CA GLY A 244 11.60 -3.15 23.39
C GLY A 244 12.60 -2.10 23.91
N GLY A 245 12.35 -1.52 25.09
CA GLY A 245 13.30 -0.62 25.76
C GLY A 245 13.46 0.78 25.13
N LEU A 246 12.66 1.12 24.11
CA LEU A 246 12.69 2.45 23.49
C LEU A 246 12.38 3.57 24.50
N PHE A 247 11.52 3.28 25.48
CA PHE A 247 11.03 4.22 26.46
C PHE A 247 11.67 4.04 27.85
N ALA A 248 12.58 3.07 28.03
CA ALA A 248 13.15 2.68 29.33
C ALA A 248 14.07 3.71 29.97
N ASP A 249 14.63 4.66 29.22
CA ASP A 249 15.56 5.67 29.76
C ASP A 249 14.83 6.97 30.08
N GLU A 250 14.65 7.24 31.38
CA GLU A 250 13.97 8.45 31.88
C GLU A 250 14.75 9.76 31.63
N LYS A 251 16.07 9.67 31.39
CA LYS A 251 16.94 10.86 31.23
C LYS A 251 16.82 11.54 29.87
N ILE A 252 16.03 10.95 28.96
CA ILE A 252 15.99 11.39 27.58
C ILE A 252 14.74 12.26 27.32
N ILE A 253 14.70 13.43 27.94
CA ILE A 253 13.84 14.56 27.52
C ILE A 253 14.48 15.90 27.84
#